data_ebb436d8e869e24f18db8c62016858fe
#
_entry.id   ebb436d8e869e24f18db8c62016858fe
#
_cell.length_a   1.000
_cell.length_b   1.000
_cell.length_c   1.000
_cell.angle_alpha   90.00
_cell.angle_beta   90.00
_cell.angle_gamma   90.00
#
_symmetry.space_group_name_H-M   'P 1'
#
loop_
_entity.id
_entity.type
_entity.pdbx_description
1 polymer ?
#
loop_
_entity_poly.entity_id
_entity_poly.type
_entity_poly.pdbx_seq_one_letter_code
_entity_poly.pdbx_strand_id
1 'polypeptide(L)'
;MNYDELLAPAAKLMRPSGIRKFFDLAAEMPHCISLGVGEPDFKTPWTIRDAGIRSLEQGRTRYTANAGIKELRAEICRYLARRMELNYQPSEVLVTVGGSEAIDLTIRAPVSYTHLRAHETRGN
;
A
#
# COMPACT_ATOMS: atom_id res chain seq x y z
N MET A 1 26.25 -6.80 -22.18
CA MET A 1 24.93 -6.22 -22.39
C MET A 1 24.83 -5.01 -21.49
N ASN A 2 24.60 -3.82 -22.03
CA ASN A 2 24.50 -2.59 -21.23
C ASN A 2 23.04 -2.43 -20.76
N TYR A 3 22.77 -2.80 -19.51
CA TYR A 3 21.41 -2.75 -18.93
C TYR A 3 20.87 -1.31 -18.79
N ASP A 4 21.78 -0.32 -18.73
CA ASP A 4 21.37 1.07 -18.63
C ASP A 4 20.58 1.57 -19.86
N GLU A 5 20.83 0.98 -21.02
CA GLU A 5 20.09 1.32 -22.27
C GLU A 5 18.65 0.82 -22.26
N LEU A 6 18.34 -0.17 -21.44
CA LEU A 6 17.00 -0.77 -21.31
C LEU A 6 16.11 0.02 -20.32
N LEU A 7 16.70 0.86 -19.48
CA LEU A 7 15.96 1.62 -18.47
C LEU A 7 15.34 2.87 -19.05
N ALA A 8 14.09 3.13 -18.68
CA ALA A 8 13.44 4.41 -18.98
C ALA A 8 14.22 5.59 -18.35
N PRO A 9 14.27 6.78 -18.99
CA PRO A 9 14.99 7.93 -18.46
C PRO A 9 14.62 8.30 -17.03
N ALA A 10 13.34 8.22 -16.67
CA ALA A 10 12.86 8.48 -15.33
C ALA A 10 13.44 7.50 -14.29
N ALA A 11 13.58 6.21 -14.66
CA ALA A 11 14.16 5.20 -13.77
C ALA A 11 15.66 5.43 -13.51
N LYS A 12 16.39 5.95 -14.51
CA LYS A 12 17.81 6.31 -14.37
C LYS A 12 18.04 7.48 -13.41
N LEU A 13 17.07 8.38 -13.33
CA LEU A 13 17.13 9.56 -12.46
C LEU A 13 16.69 9.27 -11.02
N MET A 14 16.01 8.14 -10.79
CA MET A 14 15.57 7.78 -9.44
C MET A 14 16.76 7.45 -8.54
N ARG A 15 16.88 8.21 -7.45
CA ARG A 15 17.88 7.94 -6.42
C ARG A 15 17.28 7.03 -5.35
N PRO A 16 18.03 6.02 -4.87
CA PRO A 16 17.60 5.22 -3.72
C PRO A 16 17.32 6.11 -2.52
N SER A 17 16.26 5.79 -1.77
CA SER A 17 15.96 6.51 -0.54
C SER A 17 17.09 6.32 0.48
N GLY A 18 17.67 7.43 0.98
CA GLY A 18 18.72 7.40 2.00
C GLY A 18 18.26 6.83 3.34
N ILE A 19 16.96 6.86 3.63
CA ILE A 19 16.34 6.35 4.86
C ILE A 19 16.64 4.84 5.07
N ARG A 20 16.65 4.04 4.02
CA ARG A 20 16.92 2.59 4.13
C ARG A 20 18.30 2.30 4.74
N LYS A 21 19.31 3.09 4.40
CA LYS A 21 20.66 2.93 4.98
C LYS A 21 20.67 3.09 6.50
N PHE A 22 19.81 3.95 7.05
CA PHE A 22 19.71 4.10 8.51
C PHE A 22 19.01 2.92 9.17
N PHE A 23 18.05 2.30 8.50
CA PHE A 23 17.41 1.09 9.02
C PHE A 23 18.37 -0.10 9.01
N ASP A 24 19.16 -0.26 7.95
CA ASP A 24 20.18 -1.30 7.86
C ASP A 24 21.22 -1.12 8.97
N LEU A 25 21.72 0.09 9.17
CA LEU A 25 22.62 0.43 10.28
C LEU A 25 22.02 0.16 11.66
N ALA A 26 20.77 0.55 11.88
CA ALA A 26 20.10 0.32 13.15
C ALA A 26 19.88 -1.18 13.43
N ALA A 27 19.65 -1.98 12.40
CA ALA A 27 19.49 -3.43 12.53
C ALA A 27 20.80 -4.14 12.91
N GLU A 28 21.96 -3.57 12.52
CA GLU A 28 23.28 -4.08 12.87
C GLU A 28 23.77 -3.65 14.27
N MET A 29 23.10 -2.69 14.89
CA MET A 29 23.51 -2.16 16.21
C MET A 29 22.85 -2.95 17.34
N PRO A 30 23.62 -3.70 18.17
CA PRO A 30 23.10 -4.38 19.34
C PRO A 30 22.48 -3.37 20.32
N HIS A 31 21.31 -3.68 20.81
CA HIS A 31 20.59 -2.82 21.78
C HIS A 31 20.09 -1.45 21.27
N CYS A 32 20.04 -1.25 19.94
CA CYS A 32 19.46 -0.05 19.36
C CYS A 32 17.93 -0.08 19.49
N ILE A 33 17.37 0.92 20.13
CA ILE A 33 15.91 1.15 20.12
C ILE A 33 15.60 2.00 18.89
N SER A 34 15.08 1.36 17.84
CA SER A 34 14.73 2.05 16.61
C SER A 34 13.38 2.77 16.75
N LEU A 35 13.39 4.08 16.55
CA LEU A 35 12.17 4.90 16.41
C LEU A 35 11.91 5.29 14.95
N GLY A 36 12.58 4.62 14.00
CA GLY A 36 12.59 5.01 12.59
C GLY A 36 11.37 4.57 11.80
N VAL A 37 10.75 3.45 12.15
CA VAL A 37 9.55 2.92 11.49
C VAL A 37 8.39 2.94 12.46
N GLY A 38 7.26 3.48 12.04
CA GLY A 38 6.01 3.44 12.81
C GLY A 38 5.37 2.05 12.75
N GLU A 39 6.06 1.03 13.25
CA GLU A 39 5.59 -0.35 13.29
C GLU A 39 5.11 -0.70 14.70
N PRO A 40 3.85 -1.17 14.86
CA PRO A 40 3.38 -1.64 16.15
C PRO A 40 4.17 -2.86 16.62
N ASP A 41 4.62 -2.89 17.87
CA ASP A 41 5.32 -4.02 18.50
C ASP A 41 4.37 -5.13 18.97
N PHE A 42 3.06 -4.91 18.86
CA PHE A 42 2.03 -5.90 19.19
C PHE A 42 1.87 -6.93 18.08
N LYS A 43 1.87 -8.19 18.47
CA LYS A 43 1.51 -9.28 17.54
C LYS A 43 0.04 -9.15 17.14
N THR A 44 -0.26 -9.40 15.88
CA THR A 44 -1.65 -9.50 15.40
C THR A 44 -2.47 -10.41 16.32
N PRO A 45 -3.66 -10.00 16.77
CA PRO A 45 -4.53 -10.80 17.64
C PRO A 45 -4.73 -12.21 17.12
N TRP A 46 -4.76 -13.19 18.04
CA TRP A 46 -4.85 -14.60 17.69
C TRP A 46 -6.03 -14.92 16.77
N THR A 47 -7.19 -14.36 17.05
CA THR A 47 -8.40 -14.58 16.23
C THR A 47 -8.22 -14.23 14.77
N ILE A 48 -7.46 -13.16 14.47
CA ILE A 48 -7.15 -12.73 13.10
C ILE A 48 -6.12 -13.68 12.48
N ARG A 49 -5.08 -14.05 13.21
CA ARG A 49 -4.06 -15.00 12.73
C ARG A 49 -4.67 -16.37 12.43
N ASP A 50 -5.50 -16.87 13.32
CA ASP A 50 -6.18 -18.14 13.18
C ASP A 50 -7.12 -18.14 11.95
N ALA A 51 -7.86 -17.06 11.72
CA ALA A 51 -8.68 -16.93 10.52
C ALA A 51 -7.84 -16.97 9.22
N GLY A 52 -6.65 -16.37 9.23
CA GLY A 52 -5.70 -16.44 8.12
C GLY A 52 -5.19 -17.88 7.90
N ILE A 53 -4.78 -18.57 8.95
CA ILE A 53 -4.31 -19.96 8.90
C ILE A 53 -5.41 -20.88 8.32
N ARG A 54 -6.63 -20.80 8.85
CA ARG A 54 -7.77 -21.59 8.35
C ARG A 54 -8.09 -21.29 6.89
N SER A 55 -7.94 -20.06 6.47
CA SER A 55 -8.13 -19.67 5.06
C SER A 55 -7.17 -20.42 4.14
N LEU A 56 -5.91 -20.54 4.53
CA LEU A 56 -4.89 -21.31 3.80
C LEU A 56 -5.18 -22.81 3.83
N GLU A 57 -5.52 -23.38 5.00
CA GLU A 57 -5.88 -24.78 5.14
C GLU A 57 -7.10 -25.18 4.29
N GLN A 58 -8.05 -24.25 4.13
CA GLN A 58 -9.22 -24.41 3.26
C GLN A 58 -8.91 -24.22 1.76
N GLY A 59 -7.65 -23.98 1.40
CA GLY A 59 -7.24 -23.78 0.01
C GLY A 59 -7.81 -22.51 -0.63
N ARG A 60 -8.09 -21.47 0.15
CA ARG A 60 -8.56 -20.17 -0.37
C ARG A 60 -7.42 -19.35 -0.97
N THR A 61 -6.71 -19.95 -1.92
CA THR A 61 -5.51 -19.39 -2.56
C THR A 61 -5.69 -19.12 -4.05
N ARG A 62 -6.93 -18.95 -4.50
CA ARG A 62 -7.27 -18.71 -5.91
C ARG A 62 -7.33 -17.22 -6.22
N TYR A 63 -7.29 -16.90 -7.51
CA TYR A 63 -7.55 -15.56 -7.99
C TYR A 63 -8.95 -15.08 -7.56
N THR A 64 -9.05 -13.81 -7.26
CA THR A 64 -10.29 -13.13 -6.88
C THR A 64 -10.67 -12.06 -7.90
N ALA A 65 -11.81 -11.40 -7.71
CA ALA A 65 -12.15 -10.23 -8.49
C ALA A 65 -11.12 -9.10 -8.30
N ASN A 66 -10.84 -8.32 -9.35
CA ASN A 66 -9.86 -7.23 -9.32
C ASN A 66 -10.13 -6.20 -8.21
N ALA A 67 -11.40 -5.95 -7.89
CA ALA A 67 -11.78 -5.04 -6.81
C ALA A 67 -11.65 -5.66 -5.40
N GLY A 68 -11.21 -6.92 -5.28
CA GLY A 68 -11.18 -7.67 -4.03
C GLY A 68 -12.43 -8.55 -3.81
N ILE A 69 -12.34 -9.47 -2.86
CA ILE A 69 -13.45 -10.39 -2.56
C ILE A 69 -14.67 -9.64 -2.04
N LYS A 70 -15.85 -10.08 -2.49
CA LYS A 70 -17.12 -9.42 -2.21
C LYS A 70 -17.41 -9.31 -0.71
N GLU A 71 -17.09 -10.35 0.03
CA GLU A 71 -17.29 -10.44 1.47
C GLU A 71 -16.45 -9.38 2.20
N LEU A 72 -15.18 -9.20 1.83
CA LEU A 72 -14.30 -8.18 2.42
C LEU A 72 -14.83 -6.78 2.13
N ARG A 73 -15.23 -6.50 0.88
CA ARG A 73 -15.79 -5.20 0.51
C ARG A 73 -17.07 -4.88 1.29
N ALA A 74 -17.93 -5.88 1.50
CA ALA A 74 -19.13 -5.72 2.30
C ALA A 74 -18.80 -5.45 3.79
N GLU A 75 -17.78 -6.12 4.35
CA GLU A 75 -17.32 -5.85 5.72
C GLU A 75 -16.71 -4.46 5.87
N ILE A 76 -15.95 -4.00 4.87
CA ILE A 76 -15.42 -2.62 4.85
C ILE A 76 -16.57 -1.62 4.91
N CYS A 77 -17.62 -1.79 4.10
CA CYS A 77 -18.79 -0.92 4.14
C CYS A 77 -19.46 -0.93 5.53
N ARG A 78 -19.63 -2.11 6.13
CA ARG A 78 -20.20 -2.23 7.48
C ARG A 78 -19.32 -1.56 8.55
N TYR A 79 -18.02 -1.69 8.43
CA TYR A 79 -17.07 -1.02 9.32
C TYR A 79 -17.16 0.49 9.21
N LEU A 80 -17.16 1.04 7.99
CA LEU A 80 -17.24 2.48 7.72
C LEU A 80 -18.56 3.07 8.22
N ALA A 81 -19.67 2.39 7.99
CA ALA A 81 -20.97 2.81 8.48
C ALA A 81 -21.00 2.86 10.02
N ARG A 82 -20.47 1.83 10.69
CA ARG A 82 -20.51 1.72 12.15
C ARG A 82 -19.53 2.64 12.87
N ARG A 83 -18.37 2.90 12.29
CA ARG A 83 -17.28 3.64 12.95
C ARG A 83 -17.15 5.09 12.53
N MET A 84 -17.57 5.40 11.31
CA MET A 84 -17.37 6.71 10.69
C MET A 84 -18.66 7.33 10.17
N GLU A 85 -19.80 6.61 10.31
CA GLU A 85 -21.12 7.05 9.79
C GLU A 85 -21.12 7.26 8.26
N LEU A 86 -20.19 6.59 7.55
CA LEU A 86 -20.08 6.67 6.10
C LEU A 86 -20.77 5.46 5.45
N ASN A 87 -21.72 5.73 4.57
CA ASN A 87 -22.51 4.71 3.90
C ASN A 87 -22.04 4.53 2.45
N TYR A 88 -21.37 3.42 2.18
CA TYR A 88 -20.93 3.00 0.86
C TYR A 88 -21.55 1.67 0.45
N GLN A 89 -21.66 1.47 -0.86
CA GLN A 89 -22.00 0.17 -1.43
C GLN A 89 -20.72 -0.64 -1.71
N PRO A 90 -20.77 -1.98 -1.65
CA PRO A 90 -19.59 -2.80 -1.97
C PRO A 90 -19.01 -2.57 -3.38
N SER A 91 -19.82 -2.05 -4.33
CA SER A 91 -19.37 -1.66 -5.66
C SER A 91 -18.48 -0.42 -5.68
N GLU A 92 -18.53 0.41 -4.62
CA GLU A 92 -17.74 1.63 -4.47
C GLU A 92 -16.42 1.40 -3.72
N VAL A 93 -16.14 0.14 -3.34
CA VAL A 93 -14.93 -0.25 -2.60
C VAL A 93 -13.98 -1.02 -3.50
N LEU A 94 -12.74 -0.55 -3.58
CA LEU A 94 -11.62 -1.21 -4.22
C LEU A 94 -10.57 -1.57 -3.16
N VAL A 95 -10.21 -2.85 -3.09
CA VAL A 95 -9.14 -3.34 -2.22
C VAL A 95 -7.82 -3.34 -2.99
N THR A 96 -6.83 -2.65 -2.47
CA THR A 96 -5.51 -2.46 -3.10
C THR A 96 -4.40 -3.22 -2.37
N VAL A 97 -3.26 -3.39 -3.04
CA VAL A 97 -2.04 -3.97 -2.45
C VAL A 97 -1.32 -2.88 -1.64
N GLY A 98 -1.90 -2.50 -0.52
CA GLY A 98 -1.39 -1.48 0.37
C GLY A 98 -1.82 -0.05 0.04
N GLY A 99 -1.57 0.86 0.99
CA GLY A 99 -1.97 2.26 0.89
C GLY A 99 -1.31 3.03 -0.25
N SER A 100 -0.10 2.65 -0.66
CA SER A 100 0.60 3.31 -1.76
C SER A 100 -0.13 3.13 -3.09
N GLU A 101 -0.65 1.94 -3.37
CA GLU A 101 -1.46 1.71 -4.58
C GLU A 101 -2.79 2.49 -4.51
N ALA A 102 -3.43 2.54 -3.35
CA ALA A 102 -4.65 3.32 -3.16
C ALA A 102 -4.43 4.81 -3.48
N ILE A 103 -3.33 5.38 -3.00
CA ILE A 103 -2.96 6.77 -3.27
C ILE A 103 -2.65 6.97 -4.77
N ASP A 104 -1.85 6.09 -5.36
CA ASP A 104 -1.49 6.18 -6.78
C ASP A 104 -2.71 6.12 -7.69
N LEU A 105 -3.62 5.17 -7.46
CA LEU A 105 -4.87 5.04 -8.20
C LEU A 105 -5.78 6.24 -8.02
N THR A 106 -5.90 6.76 -6.79
CA THR A 106 -6.71 7.93 -6.49
C THR A 106 -6.20 9.17 -7.20
N ILE A 107 -4.88 9.33 -7.32
CA ILE A 107 -4.29 10.45 -8.06
C ILE A 107 -4.46 10.26 -9.56
N ARG A 108 -4.20 9.08 -10.09
CA ARG A 108 -4.25 8.82 -11.55
C ARG A 108 -5.65 8.87 -12.12
N ALA A 109 -6.67 8.45 -11.37
CA ALA A 109 -8.03 8.38 -11.87
C ALA A 109 -8.63 9.75 -12.25
N PRO A 110 -8.51 10.82 -11.40
CA PRO A 110 -9.06 12.14 -11.71
C PRO A 110 -8.08 13.07 -12.40
N VAL A 111 -6.75 12.82 -12.33
CA VAL A 111 -5.73 13.77 -12.80
C VAL A 111 -5.17 13.33 -14.14
N SER A 112 -5.53 14.05 -15.21
CA SER A 112 -4.85 13.89 -16.50
C SER A 112 -3.44 14.48 -16.44
N TYR A 113 -2.53 13.96 -17.25
CA TYR A 113 -1.12 14.40 -17.35
C TYR A 113 -0.95 15.93 -17.50
N THR A 114 -1.91 16.61 -18.10
CA THR A 114 -1.91 18.06 -18.28
C THR A 114 -2.03 18.85 -16.97
N HIS A 115 -2.71 18.31 -15.96
CA HIS A 115 -2.87 18.97 -14.65
C HIS A 115 -1.60 18.91 -13.79
N LEU A 116 -0.83 17.83 -13.87
CA LEU A 116 0.43 17.70 -13.13
C LEU A 116 1.51 18.66 -13.67
N ARG A 117 1.49 18.97 -14.97
CA ARG A 117 2.44 19.88 -15.58
C ARG A 117 2.19 21.36 -15.26
N ALA A 118 0.96 21.73 -14.94
CA ALA A 118 0.60 23.12 -14.63
C ALA A 118 1.16 23.61 -13.28
N HIS A 119 1.51 22.69 -12.37
CA HIS A 119 2.12 23.02 -11.08
C HIS A 119 3.64 23.14 -11.13
N GLU A 120 4.32 22.49 -12.07
CA GLU A 120 5.79 22.56 -12.21
C GLU A 120 6.29 23.85 -12.88
N THR A 121 5.44 24.56 -13.61
CA THR A 121 5.84 25.77 -14.35
C THR A 121 5.71 27.08 -13.57
N ARG A 122 5.31 27.04 -12.30
CA ARG A 122 5.20 28.23 -11.44
C ARG A 122 6.35 28.42 -10.44
N GLY A 123 7.45 27.73 -10.63
CA GLY A 123 8.64 27.80 -9.77
C GLY A 123 9.90 28.19 -10.55
N ASN A 124 9.87 29.33 -11.24
CA ASN A 124 11.06 30.09 -11.69
C ASN A 124 10.75 31.57 -11.65
#